data_b0411ab5d5c8a5bdb268b0a9e82564ac
#
_entry.id   b0411ab5d5c8a5bdb268b0a9e82564ac
#
_cell.length_a   1.000
_cell.length_b   1.000
_cell.length_c   1.000
_cell.angle_alpha   90.00
_cell.angle_beta   90.00
_cell.angle_gamma   90.00
#
_symmetry.space_group_name_H-M   'P 1'
#
loop_
_entity.id
_entity.type
_entity.pdbx_description
1 polymer ?
#
loop_
_entity_poly.entity_id
_entity_poly.type
_entity_poly.pdbx_seq_one_letter_code
_entity_poly.pdbx_strand_id
1 'polypeptide(L)'
;NMYTTADAYLHLSEIEEACGNYKEALRLLHINQNWQDSIHKTTQAEMMQQINALHVKHNTEKESMKKSIYLYRSELTAIGILLFLVVYILYKRKRKRKQPETKEILLRKSDIYARFHSINHESNSSITEKEWAELQKAIDDTYENFTGTLYALCKKLSPMELHICYLMKISISVTNMAYIVGRSKSAVSTTRNKLYEKLQGQKGTPEMLDQFIAKL
;
A
#
# COMPACT_ATOMS: atom_id res chain seq x y z
N ASN A 1 -60.73 32.92 -24.76
CA ASN A 1 -59.89 31.92 -25.36
C ASN A 1 -59.53 32.32 -26.78
N MET A 2 -58.24 32.46 -27.11
CA MET A 2 -57.79 32.98 -28.41
C MET A 2 -58.37 32.20 -29.61
N TYR A 3 -58.56 30.90 -29.50
CA TYR A 3 -59.15 30.08 -30.56
C TYR A 3 -60.60 30.44 -30.80
N THR A 4 -61.43 30.57 -29.76
CA THR A 4 -62.83 30.96 -29.88
C THR A 4 -63.02 32.38 -30.47
N THR A 5 -62.06 33.29 -30.24
CA THR A 5 -62.08 34.61 -30.78
C THR A 5 -61.73 34.61 -32.27
N ALA A 6 -60.73 33.84 -32.69
CA ALA A 6 -60.40 33.70 -34.13
C ALA A 6 -61.54 33.09 -34.90
N ASP A 7 -62.15 32.02 -34.42
CA ASP A 7 -63.33 31.36 -35.05
C ASP A 7 -64.52 32.29 -35.15
N ALA A 8 -64.78 33.13 -34.12
CA ALA A 8 -65.83 34.10 -34.14
C ALA A 8 -65.62 35.17 -35.29
N TYR A 9 -64.38 35.64 -35.46
CA TYR A 9 -64.09 36.56 -36.59
C TYR A 9 -64.23 35.89 -37.96
N LEU A 10 -63.91 34.62 -38.09
CA LEU A 10 -64.11 33.88 -39.32
C LEU A 10 -65.60 33.79 -39.65
N HIS A 11 -66.42 33.32 -38.71
CA HIS A 11 -67.88 33.25 -38.91
C HIS A 11 -68.55 34.58 -39.18
N LEU A 12 -68.11 35.65 -38.53
CA LEU A 12 -68.57 36.98 -38.82
C LEU A 12 -68.24 37.44 -40.26
N SER A 13 -67.02 37.09 -40.73
CA SER A 13 -66.64 37.45 -42.12
C SER A 13 -67.50 36.73 -43.15
N GLU A 14 -67.87 35.46 -42.90
CA GLU A 14 -68.76 34.66 -43.73
C GLU A 14 -70.18 35.26 -43.81
N ILE A 15 -70.70 35.74 -42.69
CA ILE A 15 -72.00 36.37 -42.61
C ILE A 15 -71.99 37.68 -43.39
N GLU A 16 -70.97 38.55 -43.20
CA GLU A 16 -70.87 39.84 -43.93
C GLU A 16 -70.69 39.59 -45.42
N GLU A 17 -69.97 38.57 -45.84
CA GLU A 17 -69.86 38.19 -47.25
C GLU A 17 -71.19 37.77 -47.82
N ALA A 18 -71.98 36.97 -47.10
CA ALA A 18 -73.35 36.58 -47.52
C ALA A 18 -74.30 37.79 -47.61
N CYS A 19 -74.09 38.82 -46.78
CA CYS A 19 -74.86 40.10 -46.84
C CYS A 19 -74.36 41.02 -47.94
N GLY A 20 -73.32 40.70 -48.71
CA GLY A 20 -72.74 41.52 -49.75
C GLY A 20 -71.78 42.60 -49.27
N ASN A 21 -71.46 42.70 -48.00
CA ASN A 21 -70.56 43.66 -47.37
C ASN A 21 -69.07 43.24 -47.48
N TYR A 22 -68.61 43.05 -48.70
CA TYR A 22 -67.26 42.53 -48.99
C TYR A 22 -66.11 43.25 -48.33
N LYS A 23 -66.24 44.57 -48.14
CA LYS A 23 -65.18 45.40 -47.48
C LYS A 23 -65.05 45.06 -46.02
N GLU A 24 -66.16 44.83 -45.32
CA GLU A 24 -66.15 44.50 -43.91
C GLU A 24 -65.79 43.02 -43.74
N ALA A 25 -66.25 42.09 -44.60
CA ALA A 25 -65.86 40.69 -44.62
C ALA A 25 -64.33 40.57 -44.74
N LEU A 26 -63.70 41.31 -45.63
CA LEU A 26 -62.25 41.34 -45.83
C LEU A 26 -61.48 41.86 -44.63
N ARG A 27 -62.01 42.85 -43.91
CA ARG A 27 -61.48 43.37 -42.67
C ARG A 27 -61.50 42.37 -41.55
N LEU A 28 -62.60 41.64 -41.39
CA LEU A 28 -62.79 40.61 -40.39
C LEU A 28 -61.89 39.41 -40.67
N LEU A 29 -61.74 39.02 -41.93
CA LEU A 29 -60.82 37.94 -42.31
C LEU A 29 -59.35 38.27 -41.99
N HIS A 30 -58.98 39.54 -42.20
CA HIS A 30 -57.59 39.98 -41.83
C HIS A 30 -57.39 39.96 -40.33
N ILE A 31 -58.40 40.30 -39.52
CA ILE A 31 -58.35 40.20 -38.07
C ILE A 31 -58.20 38.71 -37.66
N ASN A 32 -58.98 37.79 -38.27
CA ASN A 32 -58.87 36.37 -38.05
C ASN A 32 -57.43 35.90 -38.34
N GLN A 33 -56.85 36.24 -39.47
CA GLN A 33 -55.48 35.91 -39.83
C GLN A 33 -54.46 36.35 -38.75
N ASN A 34 -54.57 37.58 -38.24
CA ASN A 34 -53.70 38.08 -37.19
C ASN A 34 -53.83 37.27 -35.88
N TRP A 35 -55.04 36.82 -35.54
CA TRP A 35 -55.27 35.93 -34.39
C TRP A 35 -54.67 34.56 -34.63
N GLN A 36 -54.83 33.96 -35.82
CA GLN A 36 -54.22 32.66 -36.18
C GLN A 36 -52.69 32.73 -36.10
N ASP A 37 -52.05 33.77 -36.61
CA ASP A 37 -50.61 33.98 -36.52
C ASP A 37 -50.14 34.11 -35.07
N SER A 38 -50.95 34.79 -34.22
CA SER A 38 -50.62 34.93 -32.79
C SER A 38 -50.74 33.61 -32.06
N ILE A 39 -51.76 32.81 -32.33
CA ILE A 39 -51.95 31.47 -31.78
C ILE A 39 -50.78 30.58 -32.20
N HIS A 40 -50.40 30.58 -33.48
CA HIS A 40 -49.32 29.77 -34.00
C HIS A 40 -47.98 30.11 -33.36
N LYS A 41 -47.65 31.41 -33.19
CA LYS A 41 -46.44 31.85 -32.49
C LYS A 41 -46.41 31.44 -31.02
N THR A 42 -47.56 31.54 -30.32
CA THR A 42 -47.63 31.14 -28.89
C THR A 42 -47.43 29.62 -28.74
N THR A 43 -48.10 28.84 -29.56
CA THR A 43 -47.99 27.38 -29.56
C THR A 43 -46.55 26.91 -29.88
N GLN A 44 -45.91 27.60 -30.84
CA GLN A 44 -44.53 27.30 -31.23
C GLN A 44 -43.54 27.62 -30.08
N ALA A 45 -43.76 28.76 -29.37
CA ALA A 45 -42.98 29.17 -28.21
C ALA A 45 -43.10 28.15 -27.05
N GLU A 46 -44.34 27.71 -26.76
CA GLU A 46 -44.61 26.71 -25.71
C GLU A 46 -43.95 25.36 -26.03
N MET A 47 -44.07 24.90 -27.29
CA MET A 47 -43.39 23.65 -27.71
C MET A 47 -41.87 23.75 -27.60
N MET A 48 -41.29 24.88 -28.00
CA MET A 48 -39.84 25.10 -27.90
C MET A 48 -39.39 25.12 -26.43
N GLN A 49 -40.18 25.71 -25.54
CA GLN A 49 -39.90 25.70 -24.11
C GLN A 49 -39.93 24.29 -23.52
N GLN A 50 -40.93 23.46 -23.91
CA GLN A 50 -41.02 22.06 -23.48
C GLN A 50 -39.84 21.22 -23.98
N ILE A 51 -39.45 21.38 -25.25
CA ILE A 51 -38.27 20.68 -25.83
C ILE A 51 -37.00 21.07 -25.07
N ASN A 52 -36.80 22.35 -24.80
CA ASN A 52 -35.64 22.82 -24.03
C ASN A 52 -35.63 22.26 -22.60
N ALA A 53 -36.78 22.24 -21.93
CA ALA A 53 -36.90 21.66 -20.59
C ALA A 53 -36.53 20.13 -20.58
N LEU A 54 -37.00 19.37 -21.56
CA LEU A 54 -36.65 17.96 -21.74
C LEU A 54 -35.16 17.76 -22.01
N HIS A 55 -34.57 18.60 -22.88
CA HIS A 55 -33.15 18.60 -23.16
C HIS A 55 -32.28 18.86 -21.92
N VAL A 56 -32.65 19.86 -21.13
CA VAL A 56 -31.93 20.17 -19.87
C VAL A 56 -32.04 18.99 -18.91
N LYS A 57 -33.25 18.43 -18.72
CA LYS A 57 -33.45 17.27 -17.84
C LYS A 57 -32.62 16.07 -18.28
N HIS A 58 -32.61 15.72 -19.56
CA HIS A 58 -31.83 14.63 -20.10
C HIS A 58 -30.31 14.83 -19.92
N ASN A 59 -29.81 16.04 -20.10
CA ASN A 59 -28.41 16.34 -19.92
C ASN A 59 -27.97 16.27 -18.44
N THR A 60 -28.82 16.75 -17.51
CA THR A 60 -28.55 16.64 -16.06
C THR A 60 -28.52 15.18 -15.59
N GLU A 61 -29.45 14.35 -16.09
CA GLU A 61 -29.46 12.91 -15.80
C GLU A 61 -28.21 12.20 -16.34
N LYS A 62 -27.79 12.51 -17.56
CA LYS A 62 -26.54 12.00 -18.13
C LYS A 62 -25.29 12.39 -17.35
N GLU A 63 -25.21 13.64 -16.90
CA GLU A 63 -24.06 14.10 -16.11
C GLU A 63 -24.03 13.46 -14.72
N SER A 64 -25.16 13.27 -14.08
CA SER A 64 -25.25 12.60 -12.78
C SER A 64 -24.82 11.13 -12.89
N MET A 65 -25.25 10.42 -13.93
CA MET A 65 -24.81 9.04 -14.20
C MET A 65 -23.31 8.96 -14.48
N LYS A 66 -22.75 9.87 -15.26
CA LYS A 66 -21.31 9.91 -15.51
C LYS A 66 -20.52 10.12 -14.22
N LYS A 67 -20.91 11.05 -13.36
CA LYS A 67 -20.28 11.29 -12.05
C LYS A 67 -20.32 10.06 -11.15
N SER A 68 -21.45 9.37 -11.10
CA SER A 68 -21.60 8.12 -10.34
C SER A 68 -20.65 7.03 -10.83
N ILE A 69 -20.53 6.83 -12.16
CA ILE A 69 -19.63 5.84 -12.76
C ILE A 69 -18.16 6.19 -12.46
N TYR A 70 -17.77 7.47 -12.50
CA TYR A 70 -16.41 7.90 -12.17
C TYR A 70 -16.06 7.63 -10.70
N LEU A 71 -16.98 7.88 -9.76
CA LEU A 71 -16.79 7.60 -8.35
C LEU A 71 -16.62 6.10 -8.10
N TYR A 72 -17.48 5.26 -8.66
CA TYR A 72 -17.37 3.79 -8.57
C TYR A 72 -16.04 3.27 -9.12
N ARG A 73 -15.59 3.83 -10.23
CA ARG A 73 -14.33 3.44 -10.87
C ARG A 73 -13.11 3.82 -10.01
N SER A 74 -13.14 4.99 -9.36
CA SER A 74 -12.07 5.44 -8.46
C SER A 74 -11.99 4.59 -7.19
N GLU A 75 -13.12 4.18 -6.62
CA GLU A 75 -13.16 3.28 -5.45
C GLU A 75 -12.62 1.89 -5.77
N LEU A 76 -13.00 1.31 -6.91
CA LEU A 76 -12.50 0.01 -7.36
C LEU A 76 -10.98 0.02 -7.59
N THR A 77 -10.43 1.10 -8.17
CA THR A 77 -8.98 1.23 -8.36
C THR A 77 -8.24 1.37 -7.03
N ALA A 78 -8.79 2.13 -6.07
CA ALA A 78 -8.20 2.27 -4.74
C ALA A 78 -8.16 0.92 -3.99
N ILE A 79 -9.24 0.14 -4.03
CA ILE A 79 -9.30 -1.20 -3.44
C ILE A 79 -8.28 -2.14 -4.11
N GLY A 80 -8.16 -2.10 -5.43
CA GLY A 80 -7.17 -2.88 -6.18
C GLY A 80 -5.73 -2.58 -5.77
N ILE A 81 -5.38 -1.31 -5.60
CA ILE A 81 -4.04 -0.88 -5.14
C ILE A 81 -3.78 -1.36 -3.72
N LEU A 82 -4.77 -1.26 -2.83
CA LEU A 82 -4.65 -1.69 -1.44
C LEU A 82 -4.44 -3.21 -1.33
N LEU A 83 -5.18 -4.01 -2.08
CA LEU A 83 -4.99 -5.46 -2.17
C LEU A 83 -3.61 -5.81 -2.71
N PHE A 84 -3.14 -5.12 -3.76
CA PHE A 84 -1.81 -5.33 -4.31
C PHE A 84 -0.71 -5.03 -3.27
N LEU A 85 -0.83 -3.95 -2.49
CA LEU A 85 0.10 -3.62 -1.41
C LEU A 85 0.11 -4.69 -0.32
N VAL A 86 -1.06 -5.20 0.09
CA VAL A 86 -1.16 -6.28 1.09
C VAL A 86 -0.46 -7.54 0.58
N VAL A 87 -0.74 -7.96 -0.66
CA VAL A 87 -0.10 -9.13 -1.28
C VAL A 87 1.41 -8.93 -1.39
N TYR A 88 1.87 -7.73 -1.80
CA TYR A 88 3.29 -7.40 -1.86
C TYR A 88 3.97 -7.48 -0.48
N ILE A 89 3.34 -6.95 0.57
CA ILE A 89 3.87 -7.03 1.95
C ILE A 89 3.94 -8.49 2.42
N LEU A 90 2.90 -9.29 2.16
CA LEU A 90 2.89 -10.71 2.52
C LEU A 90 3.96 -11.50 1.74
N TYR A 91 4.13 -11.22 0.46
CA TYR A 91 5.18 -11.81 -0.37
C TYR A 91 6.59 -11.45 0.15
N LYS A 92 6.82 -10.17 0.46
CA LYS A 92 8.09 -9.67 1.02
C LYS A 92 8.37 -10.31 2.40
N ARG A 93 7.36 -10.46 3.26
CA ARG A 93 7.47 -11.16 4.56
C ARG A 93 7.80 -12.65 4.38
N LYS A 94 7.15 -13.33 3.42
CA LYS A 94 7.39 -14.75 3.13
C LYS A 94 8.78 -14.99 2.56
N ARG A 95 9.27 -14.09 1.71
CA ARG A 95 10.63 -14.13 1.14
C ARG A 95 11.71 -13.94 2.21
N LYS A 96 11.50 -12.99 3.15
CA LYS A 96 12.42 -12.78 4.29
C LYS A 96 12.49 -13.99 5.23
N ARG A 97 11.38 -14.74 5.41
CA ARG A 97 11.38 -15.94 6.28
C ARG A 97 12.07 -17.16 5.67
N LYS A 98 12.07 -17.31 4.33
CA LYS A 98 12.72 -18.45 3.67
C LYS A 98 14.23 -18.28 3.46
N GLN A 99 14.71 -17.04 3.37
CA GLN A 99 16.14 -16.76 3.14
C GLN A 99 17.07 -17.14 4.31
N PRO A 100 16.73 -16.89 5.59
CA PRO A 100 17.62 -17.23 6.70
C PRO A 100 17.80 -18.74 6.89
N GLU A 101 16.74 -19.55 6.78
CA GLU A 101 16.86 -21.02 6.92
C GLU A 101 17.81 -21.63 5.88
N THR A 102 17.77 -21.18 4.63
CA THR A 102 18.68 -21.67 3.59
C THR A 102 20.13 -21.27 3.85
N LYS A 103 20.36 -20.02 4.27
CA LYS A 103 21.70 -19.50 4.58
C LYS A 103 22.28 -20.17 5.82
N GLU A 104 21.47 -20.42 6.85
CA GLU A 104 21.90 -21.13 8.06
C GLU A 104 22.30 -22.58 7.77
N ILE A 105 21.57 -23.28 6.90
CA ILE A 105 21.94 -24.64 6.44
C ILE A 105 23.27 -24.58 5.69
N LEU A 106 23.53 -23.58 4.88
CA LEU A 106 24.80 -23.41 4.18
C LEU A 106 25.95 -23.13 5.16
N LEU A 107 25.73 -22.27 6.17
CA LEU A 107 26.71 -22.00 7.21
C LEU A 107 27.06 -23.31 7.96
N ARG A 108 26.08 -24.09 8.39
CA ARG A 108 26.28 -25.37 9.10
C ARG A 108 27.04 -26.40 8.28
N LYS A 109 27.00 -26.33 6.95
CA LYS A 109 27.76 -27.18 6.02
C LYS A 109 29.15 -26.65 5.65
N SER A 110 29.50 -25.43 6.07
CA SER A 110 30.78 -24.82 5.74
C SER A 110 31.92 -25.42 6.53
N ASP A 111 33.11 -25.45 5.92
CA ASP A 111 34.33 -26.00 6.56
C ASP A 111 34.68 -25.20 7.83
N ILE A 112 34.46 -23.89 7.83
CA ILE A 112 34.76 -23.03 8.98
C ILE A 112 33.83 -23.36 10.16
N TYR A 113 32.54 -23.65 9.94
CA TYR A 113 31.61 -24.10 10.98
C TYR A 113 32.05 -25.46 11.55
N ALA A 114 32.36 -26.40 10.69
CA ALA A 114 32.86 -27.76 11.10
C ALA A 114 34.16 -27.63 11.88
N ARG A 115 35.07 -26.74 11.46
CA ARG A 115 36.34 -26.48 12.14
C ARG A 115 36.15 -26.02 13.58
N PHE A 116 35.27 -25.00 13.83
CA PHE A 116 34.99 -24.49 15.18
C PHE A 116 34.28 -25.55 16.07
N HIS A 117 33.42 -26.37 15.49
CA HIS A 117 32.74 -27.44 16.20
C HIS A 117 33.63 -28.68 16.48
N SER A 118 34.69 -28.87 15.73
CA SER A 118 35.66 -29.96 15.95
C SER A 118 36.66 -29.68 17.08
N ILE A 119 36.79 -28.42 17.50
CA ILE A 119 37.75 -28.04 18.54
C ILE A 119 37.20 -28.45 19.89
N ASN A 120 37.93 -29.31 20.57
CA ASN A 120 37.66 -29.78 21.90
C ASN A 120 38.96 -29.75 22.73
N HIS A 121 38.87 -30.13 24.01
CA HIS A 121 40.00 -30.13 24.95
C HIS A 121 41.19 -31.03 24.50
N GLU A 122 40.94 -31.98 23.63
CA GLU A 122 41.95 -32.92 23.12
C GLU A 122 42.68 -32.42 21.85
N SER A 123 42.06 -31.48 21.17
CA SER A 123 42.62 -30.85 19.95
C SER A 123 43.62 -29.76 20.32
N ASN A 124 44.91 -30.01 20.24
CA ASN A 124 45.99 -29.03 20.55
C ASN A 124 46.13 -27.95 19.45
N SER A 125 45.00 -27.43 18.94
CA SER A 125 45.00 -26.49 17.81
C SER A 125 44.45 -25.11 18.20
N SER A 126 45.30 -24.09 18.09
CA SER A 126 44.90 -22.69 18.25
C SER A 126 44.15 -22.17 17.01
N ILE A 127 43.19 -21.28 17.20
CA ILE A 127 42.48 -20.55 16.15
C ILE A 127 43.34 -19.37 15.68
N THR A 128 43.53 -19.27 14.38
CA THR A 128 44.24 -18.13 13.75
C THR A 128 43.34 -16.96 13.53
N GLU A 129 43.92 -15.74 13.42
CA GLU A 129 43.17 -14.51 13.05
C GLU A 129 42.42 -14.65 11.72
N LYS A 130 42.96 -15.41 10.79
CA LYS A 130 42.34 -15.70 9.50
C LYS A 130 41.06 -16.50 9.67
N GLU A 131 41.08 -17.53 10.52
CA GLU A 131 39.90 -18.37 10.81
C GLU A 131 38.80 -17.53 11.53
N TRP A 132 39.18 -16.62 12.42
CA TRP A 132 38.24 -15.69 13.04
C TRP A 132 37.60 -14.75 12.03
N ALA A 133 38.36 -14.17 11.10
CA ALA A 133 37.83 -13.32 10.04
C ALA A 133 36.90 -14.09 9.09
N GLU A 134 37.22 -15.35 8.80
CA GLU A 134 36.42 -16.22 7.96
C GLU A 134 35.08 -16.59 8.63
N LEU A 135 35.12 -16.92 9.94
CA LEU A 135 33.91 -17.14 10.73
C LEU A 135 33.03 -15.89 10.81
N GLN A 136 33.62 -14.71 11.10
CA GLN A 136 32.91 -13.44 11.10
C GLN A 136 32.17 -13.22 9.79
N LYS A 137 32.87 -13.36 8.66
CA LYS A 137 32.29 -13.19 7.32
C LYS A 137 31.13 -14.17 7.09
N ALA A 138 31.32 -15.44 7.43
CA ALA A 138 30.28 -16.46 7.26
C ALA A 138 29.02 -16.16 8.10
N ILE A 139 29.19 -15.66 9.33
CA ILE A 139 28.10 -15.23 10.21
C ILE A 139 27.41 -13.98 9.64
N ASP A 140 28.16 -12.96 9.23
CA ASP A 140 27.63 -11.70 8.67
C ASP A 140 26.86 -11.93 7.37
N ASP A 141 27.33 -12.82 6.49
CA ASP A 141 26.63 -13.24 5.27
C ASP A 141 25.33 -14.01 5.55
N THR A 142 25.29 -14.75 6.66
CA THR A 142 24.14 -15.55 7.06
C THR A 142 23.07 -14.73 7.78
N TYR A 143 23.48 -13.90 8.73
CA TYR A 143 22.61 -13.16 9.66
C TYR A 143 22.53 -11.65 9.39
N GLU A 144 22.64 -11.23 8.12
CA GLU A 144 22.46 -9.85 7.66
C GLU A 144 23.29 -8.80 8.46
N ASN A 145 24.62 -8.96 8.41
CA ASN A 145 25.54 -8.04 9.10
C ASN A 145 25.44 -8.06 10.64
N PHE A 146 25.50 -9.27 11.19
CA PHE A 146 25.45 -9.50 12.64
C PHE A 146 26.48 -8.66 13.42
N THR A 147 27.73 -8.59 12.95
CA THR A 147 28.79 -7.78 13.54
C THR A 147 28.45 -6.29 13.57
N GLY A 148 27.89 -5.76 12.47
CA GLY A 148 27.42 -4.37 12.42
C GLY A 148 26.29 -4.09 13.39
N THR A 149 25.39 -5.05 13.58
CA THR A 149 24.29 -4.96 14.57
C THR A 149 24.84 -4.91 15.99
N LEU A 150 25.84 -5.74 16.33
CA LEU A 150 26.50 -5.69 17.64
C LEU A 150 27.18 -4.34 17.89
N TYR A 151 27.89 -3.77 16.90
CA TYR A 151 28.52 -2.47 17.01
C TYR A 151 27.51 -1.30 17.08
N ALA A 152 26.34 -1.45 16.46
CA ALA A 152 25.25 -0.48 16.59
C ALA A 152 24.72 -0.41 18.03
N LEU A 153 24.66 -1.57 18.71
CA LEU A 153 24.23 -1.68 20.11
C LEU A 153 25.33 -1.22 21.09
N CYS A 154 26.57 -1.61 20.83
CA CYS A 154 27.71 -1.22 21.69
C CYS A 154 28.97 -0.98 20.85
N LYS A 155 29.38 0.29 20.70
CA LYS A 155 30.58 0.68 19.94
C LYS A 155 31.90 0.24 20.57
N LYS A 156 31.93 -0.14 21.87
CA LYS A 156 33.14 -0.47 22.62
C LYS A 156 33.23 -1.97 22.97
N LEU A 157 32.99 -2.83 21.98
CA LEU A 157 33.22 -4.27 22.13
C LEU A 157 34.69 -4.60 21.89
N SER A 158 35.31 -5.36 22.80
CA SER A 158 36.63 -5.89 22.61
C SER A 158 36.63 -7.06 21.63
N PRO A 159 37.77 -7.41 20.98
CA PRO A 159 37.88 -8.55 20.09
C PRO A 159 37.39 -9.87 20.77
N MET A 160 37.76 -10.08 22.04
CA MET A 160 37.33 -11.23 22.81
C MET A 160 35.81 -11.30 23.00
N GLU A 161 35.15 -10.17 23.27
CA GLU A 161 33.69 -10.09 23.40
C GLU A 161 33.00 -10.42 22.08
N LEU A 162 33.54 -9.96 20.95
CA LEU A 162 33.05 -10.30 19.63
C LEU A 162 33.21 -11.80 19.33
N HIS A 163 34.39 -12.38 19.63
CA HIS A 163 34.63 -13.81 19.47
C HIS A 163 33.62 -14.64 20.28
N ILE A 164 33.31 -14.23 21.52
CA ILE A 164 32.28 -14.90 22.34
C ILE A 164 30.90 -14.79 21.65
N CYS A 165 30.52 -13.65 21.10
CA CYS A 165 29.27 -13.49 20.38
C CYS A 165 29.20 -14.40 19.14
N TYR A 166 30.28 -14.53 18.38
CA TYR A 166 30.34 -15.42 17.21
C TYR A 166 30.18 -16.88 17.61
N LEU A 167 30.89 -17.31 18.67
CA LEU A 167 30.79 -18.69 19.19
C LEU A 167 29.39 -18.98 19.72
N MET A 168 28.75 -18.02 20.39
CA MET A 168 27.35 -18.16 20.82
C MET A 168 26.41 -18.28 19.60
N LYS A 169 26.60 -17.46 18.58
CA LYS A 169 25.75 -17.47 17.38
C LYS A 169 25.78 -18.80 16.64
N ILE A 170 26.92 -19.49 16.64
CA ILE A 170 27.08 -20.85 16.08
C ILE A 170 26.86 -21.95 17.13
N SER A 171 26.31 -21.63 18.30
CA SER A 171 25.92 -22.59 19.34
C SER A 171 27.08 -23.46 19.92
N ILE A 172 28.26 -22.88 20.05
CA ILE A 172 29.38 -23.56 20.73
C ILE A 172 29.14 -23.62 22.25
N SER A 173 29.41 -24.75 22.87
CA SER A 173 29.26 -24.93 24.32
C SER A 173 30.21 -24.04 25.12
N VAL A 174 29.81 -23.59 26.33
CA VAL A 174 30.66 -22.74 27.19
C VAL A 174 32.02 -23.38 27.50
N THR A 175 32.08 -24.68 27.59
CA THR A 175 33.33 -25.45 27.79
C THR A 175 34.29 -25.27 26.59
N ASN A 176 33.76 -25.45 25.38
CA ASN A 176 34.55 -25.29 24.17
C ASN A 176 34.88 -23.82 23.89
N MET A 177 33.93 -22.88 24.20
CA MET A 177 34.25 -21.44 24.15
C MET A 177 35.44 -21.10 25.02
N ALA A 178 35.45 -21.56 26.27
CA ALA A 178 36.55 -21.29 27.21
C ALA A 178 37.88 -21.80 26.65
N TYR A 179 37.88 -23.00 26.06
CA TYR A 179 39.05 -23.56 25.42
C TYR A 179 39.50 -22.74 24.20
N ILE A 180 38.58 -22.44 23.29
CA ILE A 180 38.84 -21.66 22.04
C ILE A 180 39.41 -20.27 22.34
N VAL A 181 38.88 -19.57 23.36
CA VAL A 181 39.36 -18.24 23.73
C VAL A 181 40.51 -18.23 24.76
N GLY A 182 40.98 -19.40 25.15
CA GLY A 182 42.10 -19.54 26.10
C GLY A 182 41.78 -19.00 27.50
N ARG A 183 40.58 -19.21 28.02
CA ARG A 183 40.10 -18.69 29.31
C ARG A 183 39.40 -19.81 30.12
N SER A 184 39.22 -19.58 31.43
CA SER A 184 38.40 -20.46 32.25
C SER A 184 36.92 -20.33 31.95
N LYS A 185 36.12 -21.37 32.21
CA LYS A 185 34.64 -21.33 32.09
C LYS A 185 34.04 -20.20 32.93
N SER A 186 34.56 -20.01 34.16
CA SER A 186 34.11 -18.91 35.04
C SER A 186 34.38 -17.56 34.43
N ALA A 187 35.56 -17.34 33.81
CA ALA A 187 35.91 -16.08 33.14
C ALA A 187 34.99 -15.84 31.92
N VAL A 188 34.69 -16.86 31.11
CA VAL A 188 33.73 -16.74 29.99
C VAL A 188 32.33 -16.40 30.50
N SER A 189 31.82 -17.06 31.54
CA SER A 189 30.51 -16.78 32.13
C SER A 189 30.45 -15.34 32.67
N THR A 190 31.49 -14.87 33.36
CA THR A 190 31.57 -13.47 33.83
C THR A 190 31.57 -12.48 32.66
N THR A 191 32.31 -12.76 31.60
CA THR A 191 32.34 -11.93 30.40
C THR A 191 30.97 -11.90 29.71
N ARG A 192 30.25 -13.01 29.63
CA ARG A 192 28.87 -13.07 29.08
C ARG A 192 27.89 -12.22 29.89
N ASN A 193 27.96 -12.22 31.23
CA ASN A 193 27.14 -11.35 32.08
C ASN A 193 27.40 -9.86 31.81
N LYS A 194 28.69 -9.48 31.78
CA LYS A 194 29.09 -8.10 31.47
C LYS A 194 28.71 -7.70 30.04
N LEU A 195 28.78 -8.61 29.10
CA LEU A 195 28.43 -8.39 27.72
C LEU A 195 26.91 -8.14 27.56
N TYR A 196 26.05 -8.89 28.29
CA TYR A 196 24.63 -8.62 28.34
C TYR A 196 24.33 -7.21 28.84
N GLU A 197 24.98 -6.81 29.95
CA GLU A 197 24.84 -5.47 30.54
C GLU A 197 25.29 -4.36 29.54
N LYS A 198 26.40 -4.58 28.81
CA LYS A 198 26.87 -3.65 27.78
C LYS A 198 25.91 -3.51 26.60
N LEU A 199 25.28 -4.59 26.16
CA LEU A 199 24.41 -4.62 24.99
C LEU A 199 22.98 -4.16 25.30
N GLN A 200 22.48 -4.40 26.51
CA GLN A 200 21.10 -4.14 26.92
C GLN A 200 20.95 -3.01 27.96
N GLY A 201 22.07 -2.55 28.54
CA GLY A 201 22.06 -1.50 29.57
C GLY A 201 21.51 -1.95 30.94
N GLN A 202 21.25 -3.24 31.13
CA GLN A 202 20.69 -3.81 32.37
C GLN A 202 21.40 -5.10 32.76
N LYS A 203 21.45 -5.40 34.08
CA LYS A 203 22.00 -6.66 34.55
C LYS A 203 21.17 -7.84 34.09
N GLY A 204 21.82 -8.94 33.71
CA GLY A 204 21.15 -10.16 33.26
C GLY A 204 21.99 -11.39 33.56
N THR A 205 21.46 -12.55 33.19
CA THR A 205 22.12 -13.85 33.29
C THR A 205 22.76 -14.27 31.96
N PRO A 206 23.70 -15.23 31.96
CA PRO A 206 24.26 -15.77 30.71
C PRO A 206 23.20 -16.31 29.76
N GLU A 207 22.13 -16.91 30.28
CA GLU A 207 21.02 -17.46 29.51
C GLU A 207 20.22 -16.35 28.79
N MET A 208 20.10 -15.18 29.43
CA MET A 208 19.46 -14.02 28.78
C MET A 208 20.28 -13.50 27.61
N LEU A 209 21.61 -13.54 27.71
CA LEU A 209 22.48 -13.23 26.56
C LEU A 209 22.34 -14.26 25.44
N ASP A 210 22.27 -15.56 25.76
CA ASP A 210 22.06 -16.61 24.75
C ASP A 210 20.78 -16.38 23.96
N GLN A 211 19.66 -16.11 24.66
CA GLN A 211 18.39 -15.79 24.01
C GLN A 211 18.43 -14.53 23.18
N PHE A 212 19.17 -13.52 23.63
CA PHE A 212 19.32 -12.26 22.91
C PHE A 212 20.14 -12.44 21.63
N ILE A 213 21.31 -13.07 21.72
CA ILE A 213 22.18 -13.36 20.56
C ILE A 213 21.50 -14.28 19.54
N ALA A 214 20.70 -15.25 20.01
CA ALA A 214 19.95 -16.12 19.10
C ALA A 214 18.92 -15.35 18.25
N LYS A 215 18.36 -14.26 18.77
CA LYS A 215 17.35 -13.44 18.09
C LYS A 215 17.93 -12.38 17.15
N LEU A 216 19.18 -11.96 17.36
CA LEU A 216 19.92 -11.11 16.45
C LEU A 216 20.23 -11.82 15.15
#